data_479fcbd689fae549f8d8786f6036700d
#
_entry.id   479fcbd689fae549f8d8786f6036700d
#
_cell.length_a   1.000
_cell.length_b   1.000
_cell.length_c   1.000
_cell.angle_alpha   90.00
_cell.angle_beta   90.00
_cell.angle_gamma   90.00
#
_symmetry.space_group_name_H-M   'P 1'
#
loop_
_entity.id
_entity.type
_entity.pdbx_description
1 polymer ?
#
loop_
_entity_poly.entity_id
_entity_poly.type
_entity_poly.pdbx_seq_one_letter_code
_entity_poly.pdbx_strand_id
1 'polypeptide(L)'
;MPGICGPNHYEATSSLHGTNDAPLFEGEAYGNPATCTVGSELAPGTYRVTLLFAEIYWGDGCPGGGGVGSRVFDVVLEGATVLSDFDILAASGGCLASTTSEAGAPIAKTFDVAVTDGAIDIQLPASVDNGKLSALEVRGPL
;
A
#
# COMPACT_ATOMS: atom_id res chain seq x y z
N MET A 1 -1.44 7.04 -9.39
CA MET A 1 -1.29 5.62 -9.80
C MET A 1 -2.31 5.09 -10.80
N PRO A 2 -3.22 5.89 -11.34
CA PRO A 2 -4.09 5.42 -12.41
C PRO A 2 -3.28 4.87 -13.57
N GLY A 3 -3.72 3.75 -14.15
CA GLY A 3 -3.05 3.10 -15.26
C GLY A 3 -1.99 2.06 -14.87
N ILE A 4 -1.42 2.11 -13.66
CA ILE A 4 -0.49 1.10 -13.14
C ILE A 4 -1.21 0.19 -12.15
N CYS A 5 -1.96 0.75 -11.24
CA CYS A 5 -2.68 0.04 -10.20
C CYS A 5 -4.19 0.26 -10.28
N GLY A 6 -4.94 -0.70 -9.80
CA GLY A 6 -6.39 -0.62 -9.71
C GLY A 6 -6.95 -1.79 -8.89
N PRO A 7 -8.27 -2.06 -9.02
CA PRO A 7 -9.22 -1.42 -9.95
C PRO A 7 -9.82 -0.09 -9.48
N ASN A 8 -9.78 0.21 -8.18
CA ASN A 8 -10.45 1.38 -7.61
C ASN A 8 -9.47 2.39 -7.05
N HIS A 9 -9.91 3.64 -6.89
CA HIS A 9 -9.09 4.73 -6.33
C HIS A 9 -9.88 5.50 -5.28
N TYR A 10 -9.18 5.99 -4.26
CA TYR A 10 -9.75 6.75 -3.15
C TYR A 10 -8.80 7.87 -2.75
N GLU A 11 -9.36 9.00 -2.29
CA GLU A 11 -8.59 10.13 -1.78
C GLU A 11 -8.98 10.43 -0.33
N ALA A 12 -8.00 10.78 0.50
CA ALA A 12 -8.23 11.09 1.90
C ALA A 12 -9.08 12.34 2.07
N THR A 13 -9.91 12.33 3.11
CA THR A 13 -10.74 13.47 3.50
C THR A 13 -10.13 14.26 4.66
N SER A 14 -9.03 13.79 5.23
CA SER A 14 -8.31 14.44 6.33
C SER A 14 -6.80 14.36 6.12
N SER A 15 -6.07 15.20 6.84
CA SER A 15 -4.61 15.26 6.73
C SER A 15 -3.93 14.07 7.40
N LEU A 16 -2.74 13.74 6.92
CA LEU A 16 -1.90 12.70 7.47
C LEU A 16 -0.87 13.27 8.45
N HIS A 17 -0.51 12.43 9.43
CA HIS A 17 0.58 12.69 10.36
C HIS A 17 1.86 11.97 9.97
N GLY A 18 2.97 12.44 10.50
CA GLY A 18 4.23 11.71 10.49
C GLY A 18 4.98 11.73 9.18
N THR A 19 4.60 12.63 8.26
CA THR A 19 5.32 12.79 6.99
C THR A 19 5.24 14.21 6.48
N ASN A 20 6.31 14.64 5.78
CA ASN A 20 6.33 15.88 5.00
C ASN A 20 5.81 15.65 3.57
N ASP A 21 5.56 14.39 3.21
CA ASP A 21 5.10 13.96 1.89
C ASP A 21 3.64 13.55 1.90
N ALA A 22 2.81 14.20 2.72
CA ALA A 22 1.39 13.87 2.89
C ALA A 22 0.63 13.67 1.57
N PRO A 23 0.78 14.52 0.53
CA PRO A 23 0.07 14.31 -0.72
C PRO A 23 0.35 12.97 -1.40
N LEU A 24 1.54 12.38 -1.21
CA LEU A 24 1.90 11.08 -1.76
C LEU A 24 1.06 9.95 -1.15
N PHE A 25 0.64 10.10 0.10
CA PHE A 25 -0.10 9.09 0.85
C PHE A 25 -1.61 9.35 0.95
N GLU A 26 -2.09 10.48 0.47
CA GLU A 26 -3.50 10.88 0.59
C GLU A 26 -4.38 10.25 -0.49
N GLY A 27 -3.78 9.67 -1.55
CA GLY A 27 -4.48 8.89 -2.56
C GLY A 27 -4.12 7.42 -2.46
N GLU A 28 -4.95 6.55 -2.99
CA GLU A 28 -4.70 5.11 -3.01
C GLU A 28 -5.39 4.39 -4.15
N ALA A 29 -4.81 3.26 -4.58
CA ALA A 29 -5.51 2.24 -5.35
C ALA A 29 -5.93 1.12 -4.40
N TYR A 30 -7.12 0.57 -4.59
CA TYR A 30 -7.63 -0.51 -3.75
C TYR A 30 -8.50 -1.50 -4.51
N GLY A 31 -8.66 -2.68 -3.94
CA GLY A 31 -9.49 -3.73 -4.48
C GLY A 31 -9.23 -5.06 -3.78
N ASN A 32 -9.97 -6.10 -4.14
CA ASN A 32 -9.72 -7.43 -3.64
C ASN A 32 -9.69 -8.43 -4.80
N PRO A 33 -8.48 -8.63 -5.37
CA PRO A 33 -7.21 -7.98 -4.99
C PRO A 33 -7.06 -6.58 -5.60
N ALA A 34 -6.31 -5.70 -4.95
CA ALA A 34 -5.69 -4.59 -5.63
C ALA A 34 -4.50 -5.14 -6.42
N THR A 35 -4.27 -4.63 -7.62
CA THR A 35 -3.21 -5.13 -8.50
C THR A 35 -2.45 -3.99 -9.13
N CYS A 36 -1.14 -4.19 -9.31
CA CYS A 36 -0.27 -3.28 -10.05
C CYS A 36 0.58 -4.06 -11.03
N THR A 37 0.84 -3.48 -12.19
CA THR A 37 1.82 -3.99 -13.15
C THR A 37 2.77 -2.87 -13.51
N VAL A 38 4.06 -3.07 -13.26
CA VAL A 38 5.10 -2.07 -13.53
C VAL A 38 5.98 -2.56 -14.66
N GLY A 39 6.03 -1.76 -15.74
CA GLY A 39 6.85 -2.04 -16.89
C GLY A 39 6.22 -3.04 -17.87
N SER A 40 6.84 -3.17 -19.04
CA SER A 40 6.47 -4.13 -20.07
C SER A 40 7.69 -4.74 -20.74
N GLU A 41 8.83 -4.06 -20.66
CA GLU A 41 10.10 -4.47 -21.29
C GLU A 41 11.28 -4.22 -20.35
N LEU A 42 11.09 -4.48 -19.06
CA LEU A 42 12.17 -4.34 -18.08
C LEU A 42 13.27 -5.37 -18.38
N ALA A 43 14.51 -4.94 -18.30
CA ALA A 43 15.65 -5.83 -18.46
C ALA A 43 15.62 -6.90 -17.37
N PRO A 44 16.00 -8.15 -17.67
CA PRO A 44 16.12 -9.18 -16.64
C PRO A 44 17.10 -8.76 -15.54
N GLY A 45 16.75 -9.01 -14.29
CA GLY A 45 17.59 -8.69 -13.16
C GLY A 45 16.80 -8.55 -11.87
N THR A 46 17.50 -8.10 -10.83
CA THR A 46 16.89 -7.84 -9.53
C THR A 46 16.46 -6.38 -9.44
N TYR A 47 15.25 -6.15 -8.96
CA TYR A 47 14.70 -4.80 -8.77
C TYR A 47 14.34 -4.59 -7.31
N ARG A 48 14.53 -3.37 -6.84
CA ARG A 48 14.09 -2.97 -5.51
C ARG A 48 12.75 -2.26 -5.62
N VAL A 49 11.74 -2.83 -4.93
CA VAL A 49 10.37 -2.32 -4.93
C VAL A 49 10.07 -1.79 -3.54
N THR A 50 9.74 -0.52 -3.44
CA THR A 50 9.27 0.11 -2.21
C THR A 50 7.79 0.40 -2.34
N LEU A 51 7.00 -0.15 -1.42
CA LEU A 51 5.57 0.04 -1.35
C LEU A 51 5.25 1.00 -0.21
N LEU A 52 4.45 2.02 -0.51
CA LEU A 52 4.08 3.06 0.43
C LEU A 52 2.61 2.92 0.79
N PHE A 53 2.32 2.85 2.10
CA PHE A 53 0.98 2.61 2.64
C PHE A 53 0.60 3.68 3.66
N ALA A 54 -0.68 4.04 3.67
CA ALA A 54 -1.29 4.80 4.77
C ALA A 54 -2.75 4.37 4.90
N GLU A 55 -3.25 4.25 6.14
CA GLU A 55 -4.64 3.88 6.34
C GLU A 55 -5.51 5.14 6.37
N ILE A 56 -5.86 5.64 5.19
CA ILE A 56 -6.62 6.88 5.02
C ILE A 56 -8.14 6.68 5.07
N TYR A 57 -8.62 5.44 5.01
CA TYR A 57 -10.05 5.14 5.09
C TYR A 57 -10.46 4.73 6.51
N TRP A 58 -9.89 3.61 7.02
CA TRP A 58 -10.20 3.11 8.37
C TRP A 58 -9.48 3.89 9.46
N GLY A 59 -8.42 4.61 9.12
CA GLY A 59 -7.72 5.50 10.03
C GLY A 59 -8.37 6.87 10.17
N ASP A 60 -9.15 7.29 9.18
CA ASP A 60 -9.85 8.57 9.21
C ASP A 60 -11.01 8.51 10.22
N GLY A 61 -11.02 9.45 11.18
CA GLY A 61 -12.00 9.44 12.26
C GLY A 61 -11.80 8.37 13.31
N CYS A 62 -10.66 7.68 13.31
CA CYS A 62 -10.26 6.68 14.26
C CYS A 62 -10.19 7.28 15.69
N PRO A 63 -10.70 6.58 16.73
CA PRO A 63 -11.19 5.20 16.74
C PRO A 63 -12.62 5.01 16.22
N GLY A 64 -13.33 6.04 15.92
CA GLY A 64 -14.72 5.94 15.49
C GLY A 64 -14.91 5.46 14.06
N GLY A 65 -13.90 5.62 13.18
CA GLY A 65 -13.99 5.30 11.76
C GLY A 65 -13.61 3.87 11.39
N GLY A 66 -13.27 3.04 12.35
CA GLY A 66 -12.83 1.66 12.11
C GLY A 66 -11.72 1.29 13.08
N GLY A 67 -10.50 1.14 12.60
CA GLY A 67 -9.36 0.86 13.45
C GLY A 67 -8.61 -0.40 13.05
N VAL A 68 -7.75 -0.87 13.94
CA VAL A 68 -6.97 -2.09 13.76
C VAL A 68 -7.90 -3.29 13.52
N GLY A 69 -7.58 -4.10 12.54
CA GLY A 69 -8.38 -5.27 12.15
C GLY A 69 -9.42 -4.98 11.06
N SER A 70 -9.64 -3.73 10.69
CA SER A 70 -10.63 -3.36 9.67
C SER A 70 -10.15 -3.62 8.24
N ARG A 71 -8.85 -3.85 8.05
CA ARG A 71 -8.25 -4.23 6.77
C ARG A 71 -7.05 -5.14 7.00
N VAL A 72 -7.10 -6.30 6.36
CA VAL A 72 -6.00 -7.29 6.42
C VAL A 72 -5.79 -7.86 5.02
N PHE A 73 -4.58 -7.79 4.51
CA PHE A 73 -4.25 -8.30 3.18
C PHE A 73 -2.82 -8.83 3.10
N ASP A 74 -2.57 -9.61 2.06
CA ASP A 74 -1.24 -10.09 1.73
C ASP A 74 -0.60 -9.20 0.67
N VAL A 75 0.71 -9.21 0.60
CA VAL A 75 1.47 -8.62 -0.50
C VAL A 75 2.17 -9.73 -1.26
N VAL A 76 1.88 -9.83 -2.55
CA VAL A 76 2.44 -10.84 -3.46
C VAL A 76 3.20 -10.12 -4.57
N LEU A 77 4.50 -10.38 -4.68
CA LEU A 77 5.37 -9.85 -5.74
C LEU A 77 5.85 -11.00 -6.61
N GLU A 78 5.61 -10.92 -7.93
CA GLU A 78 6.01 -11.93 -8.88
C GLU A 78 5.60 -13.35 -8.45
N GLY A 79 4.38 -13.48 -7.92
CA GLY A 79 3.83 -14.75 -7.47
C GLY A 79 4.30 -15.23 -6.10
N ALA A 80 5.18 -14.51 -5.41
CA ALA A 80 5.67 -14.88 -4.10
C ALA A 80 5.08 -13.96 -3.02
N THR A 81 4.51 -14.54 -1.96
CA THR A 81 3.98 -13.77 -0.83
C THR A 81 5.14 -13.23 0.00
N VAL A 82 5.26 -11.91 0.08
CA VAL A 82 6.32 -11.21 0.83
C VAL A 82 5.84 -10.61 2.14
N LEU A 83 4.54 -10.37 2.28
CA LEU A 83 3.88 -10.02 3.54
C LEU A 83 2.58 -10.81 3.65
N SER A 84 2.32 -11.37 4.83
CA SER A 84 1.07 -12.08 5.14
C SER A 84 0.31 -11.36 6.22
N ASP A 85 -1.01 -11.28 6.08
CA ASP A 85 -1.91 -10.70 7.09
C ASP A 85 -1.47 -9.30 7.52
N PHE A 86 -1.14 -8.45 6.54
CA PHE A 86 -0.68 -7.10 6.79
C PHE A 86 -1.86 -6.18 7.09
N ASP A 87 -1.76 -5.46 8.22
CA ASP A 87 -2.71 -4.44 8.65
C ASP A 87 -1.94 -3.12 8.79
N ILE A 88 -2.20 -2.19 7.89
CA ILE A 88 -1.46 -0.92 7.83
C ILE A 88 -1.58 -0.16 9.14
N LEU A 89 -2.78 -0.08 9.68
CA LEU A 89 -3.03 0.69 10.89
C LEU A 89 -2.33 0.07 12.12
N ALA A 90 -2.37 -1.25 12.23
CA ALA A 90 -1.63 -1.96 13.29
C ALA A 90 -0.13 -1.73 13.18
N ALA A 91 0.41 -1.81 11.96
CA ALA A 91 1.83 -1.60 11.70
C ALA A 91 2.26 -0.15 11.97
N SER A 92 1.37 0.82 11.80
CA SER A 92 1.64 2.24 12.04
C SER A 92 1.49 2.65 13.52
N GLY A 93 1.12 1.71 14.39
CA GLY A 93 0.93 1.98 15.82
C GLY A 93 -0.53 2.17 16.25
N GLY A 94 -1.46 1.97 15.32
CA GLY A 94 -2.90 2.09 15.59
C GLY A 94 -3.42 3.51 15.50
N CYS A 95 -4.62 3.73 16.04
CA CYS A 95 -5.25 5.04 16.06
C CYS A 95 -4.49 6.01 16.97
N LEU A 96 -4.32 7.24 16.52
CA LEU A 96 -3.71 8.29 17.35
C LEU A 96 -4.72 8.74 18.42
N ALA A 97 -4.34 8.59 19.69
CA ALA A 97 -5.25 8.79 20.81
C ALA A 97 -5.74 10.24 20.96
N SER A 98 -5.00 11.20 20.43
CA SER A 98 -5.29 12.62 20.60
C SER A 98 -6.03 13.25 19.42
N THR A 99 -6.25 12.50 18.34
CA THR A 99 -6.86 13.03 17.13
C THR A 99 -7.90 12.05 16.59
N THR A 100 -9.07 12.55 16.28
CA THR A 100 -10.19 11.73 15.83
C THR A 100 -10.43 11.86 14.31
N SER A 101 -9.66 12.68 13.64
CA SER A 101 -9.86 12.98 12.22
C SER A 101 -8.63 12.76 11.36
N GLU A 102 -7.59 12.12 11.90
CA GLU A 102 -6.34 11.90 11.17
C GLU A 102 -5.99 10.42 11.08
N ALA A 103 -5.53 10.02 9.91
CA ALA A 103 -5.05 8.67 9.67
C ALA A 103 -3.77 8.38 10.49
N GLY A 104 -3.44 7.13 10.64
CA GLY A 104 -2.18 6.70 11.24
C GLY A 104 -0.99 7.10 10.37
N ALA A 105 0.22 6.92 10.90
CA ALA A 105 1.45 7.28 10.20
C ALA A 105 1.64 6.43 8.92
N PRO A 106 2.19 7.02 7.85
CA PRO A 106 2.56 6.27 6.65
C PRO A 106 3.64 5.23 6.93
N ILE A 107 3.63 4.15 6.13
CA ILE A 107 4.58 3.05 6.23
C ILE A 107 5.18 2.76 4.86
N ALA A 108 6.50 2.49 4.83
CA ALA A 108 7.21 2.00 3.66
C ALA A 108 7.68 0.57 3.91
N LYS A 109 7.49 -0.30 2.91
CA LYS A 109 8.02 -1.67 2.89
C LYS A 109 8.83 -1.87 1.63
N THR A 110 10.05 -2.37 1.76
CA THR A 110 10.98 -2.52 0.64
C THR A 110 11.33 -3.99 0.45
N PHE A 111 11.32 -4.43 -0.81
CA PHE A 111 11.62 -5.81 -1.20
C PHE A 111 12.50 -5.82 -2.44
N ASP A 112 13.36 -6.83 -2.55
CA ASP A 112 14.09 -7.10 -3.79
C ASP A 112 13.40 -8.26 -4.50
N VAL A 113 13.19 -8.13 -5.81
CA VAL A 113 12.48 -9.12 -6.61
C VAL A 113 13.22 -9.40 -7.91
N ALA A 114 13.30 -10.67 -8.30
CA ALA A 114 13.87 -11.09 -9.57
C ALA A 114 12.83 -10.96 -10.68
N VAL A 115 13.19 -10.27 -11.75
CA VAL A 115 12.31 -10.06 -12.92
C VAL A 115 12.93 -10.75 -14.13
N THR A 116 12.14 -11.56 -14.82
CA THR A 116 12.58 -12.30 -16.02
C THR A 116 11.63 -12.13 -17.21
N ASP A 117 10.41 -11.63 -16.98
CA ASP A 117 9.36 -11.52 -18.00
C ASP A 117 9.08 -10.08 -18.44
N GLY A 118 9.91 -9.14 -18.05
CA GLY A 118 9.80 -7.75 -18.47
C GLY A 118 8.85 -6.89 -17.63
N ALA A 119 8.19 -7.45 -16.63
CA ALA A 119 7.24 -6.71 -15.79
C ALA A 119 7.31 -7.16 -14.33
N ILE A 120 6.90 -6.28 -13.43
CA ILE A 120 6.72 -6.59 -12.01
C ILE A 120 5.23 -6.60 -11.71
N ASP A 121 4.72 -7.78 -11.37
CA ASP A 121 3.33 -7.97 -10.99
C ASP A 121 3.18 -7.95 -9.48
N ILE A 122 2.29 -7.08 -9.01
CA ILE A 122 1.98 -6.90 -7.59
C ILE A 122 0.52 -7.21 -7.37
N GLN A 123 0.22 -8.06 -6.40
CA GLN A 123 -1.14 -8.38 -6.00
C GLN A 123 -1.29 -8.20 -4.49
N LEU A 124 -2.42 -7.66 -4.08
CA LEU A 124 -2.74 -7.38 -2.69
C LEU A 124 -4.09 -8.01 -2.35
N PRO A 125 -4.15 -9.36 -2.27
CA PRO A 125 -5.40 -10.05 -1.94
C PRO A 125 -5.71 -9.89 -0.45
N ALA A 126 -6.98 -9.62 -0.12
CA ALA A 126 -7.39 -9.34 1.25
C ALA A 126 -8.27 -10.43 1.83
N SER A 127 -8.07 -10.71 3.12
CA SER A 127 -8.97 -11.52 3.93
C SER A 127 -10.03 -10.68 4.65
N VAL A 128 -9.74 -9.39 4.88
CA VAL A 128 -10.68 -8.42 5.44
C VAL A 128 -10.65 -7.17 4.59
N ASP A 129 -11.80 -6.73 4.09
CA ASP A 129 -11.99 -5.56 3.25
C ASP A 129 -11.21 -5.67 1.93
N ASN A 130 -10.35 -4.72 1.62
CA ASN A 130 -9.58 -4.67 0.36
C ASN A 130 -8.08 -4.55 0.64
N GLY A 131 -7.26 -5.04 -0.29
CA GLY A 131 -5.86 -4.64 -0.37
C GLY A 131 -5.75 -3.22 -0.90
N LYS A 132 -4.68 -2.53 -0.59
CA LYS A 132 -4.48 -1.16 -1.09
C LYS A 132 -3.02 -0.73 -1.08
N LEU A 133 -2.73 0.31 -1.86
CA LEU A 133 -1.39 0.88 -2.02
C LEU A 133 -1.51 2.37 -2.29
N SER A 134 -0.75 3.19 -1.58
CA SER A 134 -0.73 4.63 -1.78
C SER A 134 0.21 5.05 -2.91
N ALA A 135 1.42 4.51 -2.92
CA ALA A 135 2.41 4.78 -3.95
C ALA A 135 3.45 3.65 -4.00
N LEU A 136 4.23 3.62 -5.06
CA LEU A 136 5.34 2.68 -5.19
C LEU A 136 6.53 3.33 -5.87
N GLU A 137 7.72 2.80 -5.59
CA GLU A 137 8.96 3.15 -6.25
C GLU A 137 9.65 1.87 -6.69
N VAL A 138 10.18 1.86 -7.89
CA VAL A 138 10.94 0.73 -8.43
C VAL A 138 12.29 1.23 -8.89
N ARG A 139 13.37 0.55 -8.45
CA ARG A 139 14.74 0.84 -8.84
C ARG A 139 15.42 -0.42 -9.34
N GLY A 140 16.16 -0.30 -10.41
CA GLY A 140 16.95 -1.39 -10.96
C GLY A 140 17.13 -1.31 -12.46
N PRO A 141 17.75 -2.37 -13.06
CA PRO A 141 18.27 -3.56 -12.36
C PRO A 141 19.45 -3.24 -11.45
N LEU A 142 19.47 -3.91 -10.32
CA LEU A 142 20.56 -3.73 -9.33
C LEU A 142 21.84 -4.39 -9.74
#